data_1e90dbbc7746059cdc18439a28e89892
#
_entry.id   1e90dbbc7746059cdc18439a28e89892
#
_cell.length_a   1.000
_cell.length_b   1.000
_cell.length_c   1.000
_cell.angle_alpha   90.00
_cell.angle_beta   90.00
_cell.angle_gamma   90.00
#
_symmetry.space_group_name_H-M   'P 1'
#
loop_
_entity.id
_entity.type
_entity.pdbx_description
1 polymer ?
#
loop_
_entity_poly.entity_id
_entity_poly.type
_entity_poly.pdbx_seq_one_letter_code
_entity_poly.pdbx_strand_id
1 'polypeptide(L)'
;MNLWYGRGGLSTARYWAWKASQAAAQAELWTSDRGYYFCNIVTVLPEAQGRGVGRALMEVVFERADREGVCCYLESSRKDPNVKIYERFGFRLVREMECKEGEEESGRIMLFCMIREPGATTVGEQQGGDGGRKSTDQLAEGRMEAL
;
A
#
# COMPACT_ATOMS: atom_id res chain seq x y z
N MET A 1 -23.29 -10.35 -18.49
CA MET A 1 -22.46 -11.27 -17.70
C MET A 1 -23.14 -12.63 -17.73
N ASN A 2 -22.62 -13.59 -18.49
CA ASN A 2 -23.28 -14.91 -18.70
C ASN A 2 -22.93 -15.85 -17.54
N LEU A 3 -23.66 -15.72 -16.44
CA LEU A 3 -23.62 -16.66 -15.30
C LEU A 3 -24.15 -18.05 -15.66
N TRP A 4 -24.82 -18.20 -16.81
CA TRP A 4 -25.60 -19.39 -17.17
C TRP A 4 -24.89 -20.42 -18.08
N TYR A 5 -23.78 -20.04 -18.74
CA TYR A 5 -23.17 -20.93 -19.75
C TYR A 5 -21.74 -21.38 -19.48
N GLY A 6 -21.18 -21.18 -18.26
CA GLY A 6 -19.90 -21.77 -17.87
C GLY A 6 -18.65 -21.36 -18.69
N ARG A 7 -18.78 -20.46 -19.64
CA ARG A 7 -17.69 -19.94 -20.45
C ARG A 7 -17.42 -18.47 -20.06
N GLY A 8 -16.51 -18.28 -19.12
CA GLY A 8 -16.08 -16.95 -18.68
C GLY A 8 -16.82 -16.41 -17.44
N GLY A 9 -17.53 -17.25 -16.69
CA GLY A 9 -18.16 -16.90 -15.42
C GLY A 9 -17.19 -16.98 -14.23
N LEU A 10 -17.51 -16.24 -13.17
CA LEU A 10 -16.83 -16.37 -11.87
C LEU A 10 -17.14 -17.78 -11.31
N SER A 11 -16.12 -18.57 -11.00
CA SER A 11 -16.29 -19.79 -10.20
C SER A 11 -16.69 -19.38 -8.78
N THR A 12 -17.93 -19.71 -8.39
CA THR A 12 -18.44 -19.41 -7.05
C THR A 12 -17.64 -20.13 -5.97
N ALA A 13 -17.20 -21.36 -6.25
CA ALA A 13 -16.37 -22.14 -5.35
C ALA A 13 -15.01 -21.42 -5.08
N ARG A 14 -14.33 -20.97 -6.15
CA ARG A 14 -13.10 -20.18 -6.04
C ARG A 14 -13.31 -18.88 -5.28
N TYR A 15 -14.39 -18.20 -5.54
CA TYR A 15 -14.72 -16.96 -4.84
C TYR A 15 -14.86 -17.19 -3.33
N TRP A 16 -15.60 -18.22 -2.92
CA TRP A 16 -15.79 -18.53 -1.51
C TRP A 16 -14.53 -19.07 -0.83
N ALA A 17 -13.73 -19.87 -1.52
CA ALA A 17 -12.43 -20.32 -1.03
C ALA A 17 -11.48 -19.11 -0.79
N TRP A 18 -11.41 -18.20 -1.75
CA TRP A 18 -10.66 -16.96 -1.59
C TRP A 18 -11.18 -16.11 -0.42
N LYS A 19 -12.50 -15.93 -0.33
CA LYS A 19 -13.11 -15.15 0.78
C LYS A 19 -12.83 -15.77 2.15
N ALA A 20 -12.86 -17.09 2.26
CA ALA A 20 -12.54 -17.79 3.51
C ALA A 20 -11.06 -17.59 3.90
N SER A 21 -10.14 -17.73 2.93
CA SER A 21 -8.70 -17.49 3.17
C SER A 21 -8.43 -16.04 3.53
N GLN A 22 -9.10 -15.09 2.87
CA GLN A 22 -9.02 -13.66 3.18
C GLN A 22 -9.51 -13.36 4.60
N ALA A 23 -10.67 -13.89 4.98
CA ALA A 23 -11.24 -13.69 6.31
C ALA A 23 -10.32 -14.28 7.40
N ALA A 24 -9.75 -15.46 7.17
CA ALA A 24 -8.80 -16.07 8.09
C ALA A 24 -7.52 -15.24 8.25
N ALA A 25 -6.96 -14.74 7.15
CA ALA A 25 -5.78 -13.88 7.19
C ALA A 25 -6.07 -12.56 7.90
N GLN A 26 -7.22 -11.95 7.64
CA GLN A 26 -7.62 -10.71 8.29
C GLN A 26 -7.87 -10.90 9.79
N ALA A 27 -8.52 -11.97 10.21
CA ALA A 27 -8.75 -12.28 11.62
C ALA A 27 -7.44 -12.48 12.40
N GLU A 28 -6.42 -13.02 11.76
CA GLU A 28 -5.10 -13.22 12.37
C GLU A 28 -4.27 -11.92 12.40
N LEU A 29 -4.35 -11.11 11.36
CA LEU A 29 -3.57 -9.88 11.22
C LEU A 29 -4.15 -8.70 12.00
N TRP A 30 -5.48 -8.67 12.19
CA TRP A 30 -6.18 -7.53 12.79
C TRP A 30 -6.74 -7.88 14.16
N THR A 31 -5.94 -7.58 15.16
CA THR A 31 -6.31 -7.73 16.58
C THR A 31 -6.72 -6.40 17.21
N SER A 32 -6.65 -5.29 16.47
CA SER A 32 -6.98 -3.94 16.96
C SER A 32 -8.42 -3.55 16.61
N ASP A 33 -9.13 -2.95 17.56
CA ASP A 33 -10.49 -2.42 17.38
C ASP A 33 -10.56 -1.17 16.49
N ARG A 34 -9.42 -0.59 16.12
CA ARG A 34 -9.36 0.66 15.34
C ARG A 34 -9.70 0.49 13.85
N GLY A 35 -9.74 -0.76 13.34
CA GLY A 35 -9.93 -1.02 11.92
C GLY A 35 -8.70 -0.66 11.07
N TYR A 36 -8.88 -0.63 9.75
CA TYR A 36 -7.83 -0.36 8.77
C TYR A 36 -8.44 0.08 7.43
N TYR A 37 -7.65 0.75 6.61
CA TYR A 37 -8.02 1.03 5.23
C TYR A 37 -7.61 -0.13 4.33
N PHE A 38 -8.59 -0.75 3.66
CA PHE A 38 -8.33 -1.85 2.73
C PHE A 38 -8.29 -1.35 1.28
N CYS A 39 -7.12 -1.42 0.65
CA CYS A 39 -7.00 -1.18 -0.79
C CYS A 39 -7.44 -2.42 -1.56
N ASN A 40 -8.72 -2.48 -1.88
CA ASN A 40 -9.31 -3.59 -2.62
C ASN A 40 -8.90 -3.59 -4.09
N ILE A 41 -8.94 -2.42 -4.74
CA ILE A 41 -8.57 -2.24 -6.15
C ILE A 41 -7.94 -0.87 -6.33
N VAL A 42 -6.80 -0.84 -7.02
CA VAL A 42 -6.22 0.37 -7.59
C VAL A 42 -5.83 0.08 -9.05
N THR A 43 -6.27 0.93 -9.96
CA THR A 43 -5.97 0.77 -11.39
C THR A 43 -5.70 2.12 -12.03
N VAL A 44 -4.78 2.13 -12.97
CA VAL A 44 -4.40 3.32 -13.74
C VAL A 44 -4.42 2.93 -15.21
N LEU A 45 -5.06 3.75 -16.03
CA LEU A 45 -5.12 3.55 -17.48
C LEU A 45 -3.70 3.41 -18.05
N PRO A 46 -3.46 2.54 -19.04
CA PRO A 46 -2.13 2.30 -19.60
C PRO A 46 -1.42 3.58 -20.04
N GLU A 47 -2.12 4.50 -20.68
CA GLU A 47 -1.59 5.80 -21.15
C GLU A 47 -1.25 6.78 -20.02
N ALA A 48 -1.74 6.54 -18.80
CA ALA A 48 -1.46 7.35 -17.62
C ALA A 48 -0.45 6.68 -16.67
N GLN A 49 -0.02 5.46 -16.96
CA GLN A 49 1.00 4.76 -16.15
C GLN A 49 2.38 5.46 -16.28
N GLY A 50 3.25 5.22 -15.29
CA GLY A 50 4.58 5.84 -15.25
C GLY A 50 4.59 7.35 -14.92
N ARG A 51 3.42 7.99 -14.76
CA ARG A 51 3.25 9.43 -14.49
C ARG A 51 2.96 9.76 -13.02
N GLY A 52 3.13 8.81 -12.12
CA GLY A 52 2.88 9.01 -10.68
C GLY A 52 1.42 8.96 -10.25
N VAL A 53 0.47 8.73 -11.17
CA VAL A 53 -0.98 8.74 -10.86
C VAL A 53 -1.35 7.71 -9.78
N GLY A 54 -0.84 6.49 -9.89
CA GLY A 54 -1.10 5.45 -8.88
C GLY A 54 -0.59 5.84 -7.50
N ARG A 55 0.57 6.49 -7.44
CA ARG A 55 1.14 7.02 -6.21
C ARG A 55 0.24 8.10 -5.61
N ALA A 56 -0.15 9.09 -6.40
CA ALA A 56 -1.01 10.18 -5.95
C ALA A 56 -2.36 9.67 -5.39
N LEU A 57 -2.96 8.65 -6.02
CA LEU A 57 -4.18 8.02 -5.53
C LEU A 57 -3.98 7.37 -4.15
N MET A 58 -2.85 6.70 -3.93
CA MET A 58 -2.55 6.05 -2.66
C MET A 58 -2.22 7.06 -1.57
N GLU A 59 -1.49 8.14 -1.90
CA GLU A 59 -1.10 9.19 -0.95
C GLU A 59 -2.30 9.86 -0.28
N VAL A 60 -3.39 10.09 -1.00
CA VAL A 60 -4.64 10.65 -0.42
C VAL A 60 -5.17 9.76 0.71
N VAL A 61 -5.09 8.43 0.55
CA VAL A 61 -5.53 7.49 1.58
C VAL A 61 -4.51 7.43 2.71
N PHE A 62 -3.21 7.48 2.40
CA PHE A 62 -2.15 7.45 3.41
C PHE A 62 -2.22 8.65 4.36
N GLU A 63 -2.37 9.87 3.82
CA GLU A 63 -2.54 11.07 4.63
C GLU A 63 -3.71 10.95 5.62
N ARG A 64 -4.80 10.34 5.17
CA ARG A 64 -5.96 10.12 6.03
C ARG A 64 -5.68 9.05 7.07
N ALA A 65 -5.13 7.90 6.68
CA ALA A 65 -4.77 6.81 7.56
C ALA A 65 -3.78 7.28 8.65
N ASP A 66 -2.79 8.09 8.26
CA ASP A 66 -1.78 8.64 9.16
C ASP A 66 -2.40 9.59 10.20
N ARG A 67 -3.34 10.45 9.77
CA ARG A 67 -4.07 11.34 10.70
C ARG A 67 -4.97 10.59 11.68
N GLU A 68 -5.58 9.50 11.23
CA GLU A 68 -6.47 8.67 12.05
C GLU A 68 -5.69 7.64 12.89
N GLY A 69 -4.40 7.46 12.63
CA GLY A 69 -3.53 6.50 13.32
C GLY A 69 -3.93 5.05 13.03
N VAL A 70 -4.40 4.75 11.80
CA VAL A 70 -4.80 3.42 11.36
C VAL A 70 -3.92 2.92 10.22
N CYS A 71 -3.78 1.60 10.13
CA CYS A 71 -2.98 0.96 9.09
C CYS A 71 -3.69 0.96 7.73
N CYS A 72 -2.90 0.83 6.64
CA CYS A 72 -3.42 0.45 5.34
C CYS A 72 -3.05 -1.01 5.05
N TYR A 73 -3.95 -1.74 4.41
CA TYR A 73 -3.80 -3.15 4.05
C TYR A 73 -4.11 -3.37 2.58
N LEU A 74 -3.39 -4.25 1.95
CA LEU A 74 -3.67 -4.72 0.59
C LEU A 74 -3.27 -6.18 0.39
N GLU A 75 -3.83 -6.79 -0.64
CA GLU A 75 -3.49 -8.12 -1.11
C GLU A 75 -3.09 -8.05 -2.58
N SER A 76 -1.87 -8.44 -2.91
CA SER A 76 -1.39 -8.47 -4.29
C SER A 76 -1.37 -9.90 -4.82
N SER A 77 -1.91 -10.12 -6.02
CA SER A 77 -1.83 -11.42 -6.72
C SER A 77 -0.49 -11.64 -7.43
N ARG A 78 0.39 -10.67 -7.41
CA ARG A 78 1.73 -10.75 -8.01
C ARG A 78 2.79 -10.38 -7.01
N LYS A 79 3.84 -11.21 -6.90
CA LYS A 79 5.03 -10.89 -6.10
C LYS A 79 5.86 -9.82 -6.80
N ASP A 80 6.26 -10.09 -8.01
CA ASP A 80 7.09 -9.18 -8.80
C ASP A 80 6.29 -8.66 -10.04
N PRO A 81 6.27 -7.36 -10.30
CA PRO A 81 6.93 -6.25 -9.58
C PRO A 81 6.13 -5.66 -8.40
N ASN A 82 4.89 -6.12 -8.14
CA ASN A 82 3.93 -5.42 -7.30
C ASN A 82 4.41 -5.24 -5.85
N VAL A 83 4.97 -6.28 -5.23
CA VAL A 83 5.47 -6.18 -3.84
C VAL A 83 6.50 -5.07 -3.74
N LYS A 84 7.47 -5.02 -4.66
CA LYS A 84 8.49 -3.96 -4.69
C LYS A 84 7.91 -2.55 -4.92
N ILE A 85 6.82 -2.46 -5.67
CA ILE A 85 6.12 -1.18 -5.87
C ILE A 85 5.48 -0.72 -4.57
N TYR A 86 4.79 -1.62 -3.88
CA TYR A 86 4.14 -1.29 -2.61
C TYR A 86 5.13 -1.07 -1.46
N GLU A 87 6.27 -1.77 -1.46
CA GLU A 87 7.35 -1.50 -0.51
C GLU A 87 7.86 -0.05 -0.63
N ARG A 88 7.94 0.50 -1.85
CA ARG A 88 8.28 1.92 -2.05
C ARG A 88 7.23 2.88 -1.49
N PHE A 89 6.00 2.43 -1.29
CA PHE A 89 4.93 3.20 -0.64
C PHE A 89 4.89 2.99 0.88
N GLY A 90 5.87 2.30 1.44
CA GLY A 90 5.97 2.05 2.87
C GLY A 90 5.20 0.83 3.35
N PHE A 91 4.70 -0.01 2.43
CA PHE A 91 4.15 -1.30 2.81
C PHE A 91 5.26 -2.31 3.12
N ARG A 92 4.96 -3.24 4.02
CA ARG A 92 5.78 -4.43 4.25
C ARG A 92 4.97 -5.69 3.98
N LEU A 93 5.60 -6.70 3.42
CA LEU A 93 5.00 -8.02 3.26
C LEU A 93 4.87 -8.67 4.63
N VAL A 94 3.67 -9.07 5.01
CA VAL A 94 3.38 -9.69 6.31
C VAL A 94 2.99 -11.15 6.21
N ARG A 95 2.43 -11.56 5.07
CA ARG A 95 2.01 -12.94 4.85
C ARG A 95 1.94 -13.28 3.36
N GLU A 96 2.32 -14.50 3.02
CA GLU A 96 1.98 -15.13 1.76
C GLU A 96 0.80 -16.06 2.01
N MET A 97 -0.28 -15.91 1.25
CA MET A 97 -1.51 -16.66 1.41
C MET A 97 -1.79 -17.45 0.14
N GLU A 98 -1.92 -18.75 0.27
CA GLU A 98 -2.30 -19.60 -0.84
C GLU A 98 -3.82 -19.84 -0.82
N CYS A 99 -4.49 -19.51 -1.91
CA CYS A 99 -5.90 -19.81 -2.12
C CYS A 99 -6.01 -20.99 -3.08
N LYS A 100 -6.59 -22.09 -2.62
CA LYS A 100 -6.79 -23.32 -3.38
C LYS A 100 -8.27 -23.59 -3.60
N GLU A 101 -8.61 -24.08 -4.79
CA GLU A 101 -9.90 -24.73 -5.05
C GLU A 101 -9.66 -26.23 -5.14
N GLY A 102 -10.02 -26.97 -4.08
CA GLY A 102 -9.82 -28.42 -4.02
C GLY A 102 -8.35 -28.86 -3.95
N GLU A 103 -8.06 -30.09 -4.34
CA GLU A 103 -6.70 -30.67 -4.31
C GLU A 103 -5.92 -30.46 -5.62
N GLU A 104 -6.54 -29.91 -6.65
CA GLU A 104 -5.89 -29.71 -7.95
C GLU A 104 -4.89 -28.54 -7.93
N GLU A 105 -3.70 -28.80 -8.44
CA GLU A 105 -2.62 -27.82 -8.54
C GLU A 105 -2.91 -26.67 -9.51
N SER A 106 -3.80 -26.89 -10.47
CA SER A 106 -4.15 -25.93 -11.52
C SER A 106 -4.99 -24.71 -11.06
N GLY A 107 -5.46 -24.72 -9.80
CA GLY A 107 -6.31 -23.65 -9.22
C GLY A 107 -5.64 -22.79 -8.16
N ARG A 108 -4.32 -22.85 -8.00
CA ARG A 108 -3.61 -22.11 -6.97
C ARG A 108 -3.46 -20.63 -7.32
N ILE A 109 -3.84 -19.77 -6.39
CA ILE A 109 -3.57 -18.33 -6.45
C ILE A 109 -2.79 -17.96 -5.21
N MET A 110 -1.63 -17.34 -5.41
CA MET A 110 -0.85 -16.77 -4.31
C MET A 110 -1.24 -15.31 -4.13
N LEU A 111 -1.52 -14.93 -2.89
CA LEU A 111 -1.75 -13.55 -2.49
C LEU A 111 -0.68 -13.11 -1.51
N PHE A 112 -0.18 -11.91 -1.72
CA PHE A 112 0.86 -11.28 -0.92
C PHE A 112 0.20 -10.19 -0.08
N CYS A 113 -0.02 -10.50 1.20
CA CYS A 113 -0.65 -9.59 2.15
C CYS A 113 0.38 -8.58 2.65
N MET A 114 0.07 -7.31 2.49
CA MET A 114 0.98 -6.22 2.84
C MET A 114 0.31 -5.19 3.73
N ILE A 115 1.03 -4.67 4.70
CA ILE A 115 0.58 -3.65 5.65
C ILE A 115 1.50 -2.45 5.57
N ARG A 116 0.90 -1.25 5.61
CA ARG A 116 1.57 0.02 5.86
C ARG A 116 1.10 0.57 7.20
N GLU A 117 2.04 0.77 8.10
CA GLU A 117 1.77 1.40 9.39
C GLU A 117 1.56 2.92 9.21
N PRO A 118 0.77 3.57 10.11
CA PRO A 118 0.63 5.02 10.08
C PRO A 118 2.01 5.70 10.21
N GLY A 119 2.23 6.74 9.42
CA GLY A 119 3.50 7.47 9.40
C GLY A 119 4.66 6.78 8.68
N ALA A 120 4.42 5.63 8.04
CA ALA A 120 5.46 4.97 7.24
C ALA A 120 5.87 5.84 6.05
N THR A 121 7.17 6.08 5.91
CA THR A 121 7.74 6.95 4.88
C THR A 121 7.79 6.25 3.53
N THR A 122 7.42 6.96 2.47
CA THR A 122 7.58 6.48 1.10
C THR A 122 9.05 6.61 0.67
N VAL A 123 9.65 5.53 0.16
CA VAL A 123 11.05 5.51 -0.29
C VAL A 123 11.20 6.34 -1.57
N GLY A 124 11.27 7.62 -1.45
CA GLY A 124 11.41 8.58 -2.55
C GLY A 124 11.51 10.01 -2.04
N GLU A 125 11.13 10.25 -0.79
CA GLU A 125 11.25 11.53 -0.13
C GLU A 125 12.60 11.74 0.58
N GLN A 126 13.42 10.70 0.72
CA GLN A 126 14.73 10.80 1.41
C GLN A 126 15.85 11.40 0.56
N GLN A 127 15.61 11.80 -0.69
CA GLN A 127 16.66 12.43 -1.54
C GLN A 127 16.45 13.91 -1.80
N GLY A 128 15.60 14.60 -1.04
CA GLY A 128 15.34 16.04 -1.21
C GLY A 128 15.60 16.93 0.01
N GLY A 129 16.27 16.43 1.05
CA GLY A 129 16.40 17.13 2.33
C GLY A 129 17.82 17.32 2.85
N ASP A 130 18.81 17.55 1.96
CA ASP A 130 20.11 18.10 2.38
C ASP A 130 20.56 19.17 1.39
N GLY A 131 20.16 20.37 1.64
CA GLY A 131 20.46 21.57 0.87
C GLY A 131 20.38 22.83 1.72
N GLY A 132 21.29 22.97 2.68
CA GLY A 132 21.84 24.26 3.04
C GLY A 132 20.92 25.30 3.69
N ARG A 133 20.49 25.11 4.92
CA ARG A 133 20.24 26.25 5.80
C ARG A 133 21.57 26.81 6.28
N LYS A 134 22.20 27.64 5.43
CA LYS A 134 23.25 28.52 5.88
C LYS A 134 22.64 29.49 6.89
N SER A 135 23.10 29.34 8.13
CA SER A 135 22.92 30.27 9.21
C SER A 135 23.34 31.68 8.77
N THR A 136 22.38 32.58 8.66
CA THR A 136 22.59 34.02 8.54
C THR A 136 22.45 34.62 9.92
N ASP A 137 23.36 34.22 10.81
CA ASP A 137 23.52 34.82 12.14
C ASP A 137 24.98 35.18 12.34
N GLN A 138 25.43 36.18 11.62
CA GLN A 138 26.64 36.95 11.93
C GLN A 138 26.60 38.21 11.09
N LEU A 139 25.92 39.24 11.56
CA LEU A 139 26.22 40.66 11.25
C LEU A 139 25.25 41.56 12.05
N ALA A 140 25.43 41.61 13.36
CA ALA A 140 24.92 42.70 14.18
C ALA A 140 25.72 42.81 15.50
N GLU A 141 27.02 42.97 15.39
CA GLU A 141 27.81 43.54 16.47
C GLU A 141 28.80 44.49 15.84
N GLY A 142 28.66 45.75 16.16
CA GLY A 142 29.67 46.72 15.83
C GLY A 142 29.11 47.99 15.22
N ARG A 143 28.59 48.87 16.03
CA ARG A 143 28.98 50.28 16.06
C ARG A 143 27.95 51.16 16.74
N MET A 144 28.16 51.39 17.99
CA MET A 144 27.63 52.57 18.65
C MET A 144 28.75 53.13 19.51
N GLU A 145 29.53 54.05 18.92
CA GLU A 145 30.29 55.04 19.63
C GLU A 145 30.40 56.31 18.78
N ALA A 146 30.13 57.40 19.42
CA ALA A 146 30.46 58.82 19.12
C ALA A 146 29.32 59.67 18.52
N LEU A 147 28.89 60.50 19.38
CA LEU A 147 28.42 61.88 19.51
C LEU A 147 26.98 62.05 19.88
#